data_bab48560998ca73e5680411a1e93359e
#
_entry.id   bab48560998ca73e5680411a1e93359e
#
_cell.length_a   1.000
_cell.length_b   1.000
_cell.length_c   1.000
_cell.angle_alpha   90.00
_cell.angle_beta   90.00
_cell.angle_gamma   90.00
#
_symmetry.space_group_name_H-M   'P 1'
#
loop_
_entity.id
_entity.type
_entity.pdbx_description
1 polymer ?
#
loop_
_entity_poly.entity_id
_entity_poly.type
_entity_poly.pdbx_seq_one_letter_code
_entity_poly.pdbx_strand_id
1 'polypeptide(L)'
;MDNLVSGVVPNCWAFRTTKDKSHLDFVTKELSLGRLRQGWGYKAYFDLRANGDAYHRVASNMAIMQKVKKGDILLILNLPSYGLCTKVEATDDFYTGYIFDIPKTNAGHVPQDFGHIFPVKVLKTIKKSDITDANLLSSINNCHLRFWSLNPYRNTILSL
;
A
#
# COMPACT_ATOMS: atom_id res chain seq x y z
N MET A 1 6.34 -13.90 -13.18
CA MET A 1 6.30 -14.66 -14.44
C MET A 1 5.04 -15.48 -14.58
N ASP A 2 4.63 -16.13 -13.52
CA ASP A 2 3.43 -16.98 -13.56
C ASP A 2 2.15 -16.21 -13.86
N ASN A 3 2.08 -14.93 -13.50
CA ASN A 3 0.95 -14.07 -13.82
C ASN A 3 0.78 -13.85 -15.33
N LEU A 4 1.86 -14.01 -16.10
CA LEU A 4 1.82 -13.85 -17.56
C LEU A 4 1.27 -15.09 -18.23
N VAL A 5 1.33 -16.25 -17.60
CA VAL A 5 0.82 -17.51 -18.14
C VAL A 5 -0.69 -17.46 -18.30
N SER A 6 -1.40 -16.75 -17.44
CA SER A 6 -2.84 -16.55 -17.54
C SER A 6 -3.25 -15.45 -18.52
N GLY A 7 -2.28 -14.76 -19.14
CA GLY A 7 -2.54 -13.59 -19.99
C GLY A 7 -2.90 -12.33 -19.22
N VAL A 8 -2.87 -12.37 -17.89
CA VAL A 8 -3.17 -11.21 -17.05
C VAL A 8 -1.87 -10.49 -16.69
N VAL A 9 -1.77 -9.24 -17.08
CA VAL A 9 -0.65 -8.37 -16.73
C VAL A 9 -1.02 -7.63 -15.46
N PRO A 10 -0.20 -7.73 -14.38
CA PRO A 10 -0.52 -7.05 -13.13
C PRO A 10 -0.43 -5.54 -13.29
N ASN A 11 -1.32 -4.82 -12.64
CA ASN A 11 -1.17 -3.39 -12.47
C ASN A 11 -0.11 -3.13 -11.39
N CYS A 12 0.56 -2.00 -11.53
CA CYS A 12 1.56 -1.57 -10.57
C CYS A 12 1.11 -0.27 -9.92
N TRP A 13 1.26 -0.22 -8.60
CA TRP A 13 0.79 0.89 -7.78
C TRP A 13 1.88 1.35 -6.85
N ALA A 14 1.84 2.61 -6.46
CA ALA A 14 2.63 3.14 -5.36
C ALA A 14 1.71 3.46 -4.19
N PHE A 15 2.17 3.17 -3.01
CA PHE A 15 1.47 3.48 -1.76
C PHE A 15 2.44 4.13 -0.78
N ARG A 16 2.09 5.33 -0.33
CA ARG A 16 2.88 6.06 0.66
C ARG A 16 2.28 5.87 2.05
N THR A 17 3.04 5.27 2.94
CA THR A 17 2.62 5.06 4.32
C THR A 17 2.84 6.33 5.15
N THR A 18 2.72 6.19 6.45
CA THR A 18 2.92 7.29 7.38
C THR A 18 4.34 7.87 7.31
N LYS A 19 4.44 9.17 7.53
CA LYS A 19 5.72 9.85 7.73
C LYS A 19 6.10 9.92 9.20
N ASP A 20 5.17 9.59 10.08
CA ASP A 20 5.39 9.66 11.51
C ASP A 20 6.23 8.48 11.97
N LYS A 21 7.42 8.79 12.44
CA LYS A 21 8.38 7.78 12.88
C LYS A 21 7.84 6.91 14.00
N SER A 22 7.01 7.46 14.88
CA SER A 22 6.41 6.69 15.98
C SER A 22 5.46 5.60 15.51
N HIS A 23 4.87 5.77 14.32
CA HIS A 23 3.96 4.79 13.72
C HIS A 23 4.66 3.84 12.77
N LEU A 24 5.82 4.23 12.29
CA LEU A 24 6.49 3.54 11.18
C LEU A 24 6.89 2.12 11.56
N ASP A 25 7.41 1.91 12.76
CA ASP A 25 7.81 0.58 13.22
C ASP A 25 6.62 -0.38 13.27
N PHE A 26 5.50 0.10 13.76
CA PHE A 26 4.26 -0.68 13.81
C PHE A 26 3.78 -1.03 12.39
N VAL A 27 3.67 -0.05 11.51
CA VAL A 27 3.18 -0.26 10.15
C VAL A 27 4.12 -1.20 9.37
N THR A 28 5.42 -1.05 9.54
CA THR A 28 6.42 -1.90 8.89
C THR A 28 6.36 -3.34 9.40
N LYS A 29 6.18 -3.52 10.71
CA LYS A 29 6.01 -4.85 11.29
C LYS A 29 4.75 -5.53 10.77
N GLU A 30 3.64 -4.81 10.73
CA GLU A 30 2.38 -5.33 10.21
C GLU A 30 2.49 -5.68 8.72
N LEU A 31 3.21 -4.88 7.96
CA LEU A 31 3.47 -5.16 6.56
C LEU A 31 4.24 -6.48 6.39
N SER A 32 5.24 -6.73 7.24
CA SER A 32 6.00 -7.98 7.22
C SER A 32 5.14 -9.21 7.53
N LEU A 33 4.00 -9.00 8.21
CA LEU A 33 3.03 -10.05 8.51
C LEU A 33 1.93 -10.16 7.44
N GLY A 34 2.05 -9.42 6.35
CA GLY A 34 1.08 -9.45 5.26
C GLY A 34 -0.09 -8.51 5.43
N ARG A 35 -0.01 -7.56 6.34
CA ARG A 35 -1.06 -6.59 6.61
C ARG A 35 -0.61 -5.19 6.24
N LEU A 36 -1.11 -4.67 5.12
CA LEU A 36 -0.92 -3.27 4.76
C LEU A 36 -1.97 -2.44 5.49
N ARG A 37 -1.56 -1.71 6.50
CA ARG A 37 -2.46 -0.92 7.35
C ARG A 37 -2.50 0.54 6.93
N GLN A 38 -3.71 1.11 7.03
CA GLN A 38 -3.94 2.53 6.76
C GLN A 38 -5.10 3.06 7.62
N GLY A 39 -5.03 4.34 7.95
CA GLY A 39 -6.04 5.00 8.76
C GLY A 39 -7.03 5.85 7.98
N TRP A 40 -6.56 6.57 6.95
CA TRP A 40 -7.35 7.52 6.17
C TRP A 40 -8.05 8.60 7.01
N GLY A 41 -7.34 9.14 8.00
CA GLY A 41 -7.83 10.24 8.81
C GLY A 41 -9.06 9.86 9.62
N TYR A 42 -10.09 10.71 9.57
CA TYR A 42 -11.30 10.51 10.36
C TYR A 42 -12.08 9.23 10.02
N LYS A 43 -11.76 8.57 8.93
CA LYS A 43 -12.38 7.30 8.56
C LYS A 43 -11.72 6.09 9.23
N ALA A 44 -10.70 6.31 10.02
CA ALA A 44 -9.96 5.25 10.69
C ALA A 44 -10.80 4.38 11.62
N TYR A 45 -11.92 4.89 12.10
CA TYR A 45 -12.80 4.21 13.05
C TYR A 45 -13.99 3.52 12.41
N PHE A 46 -14.10 3.52 11.09
CA PHE A 46 -15.24 2.96 10.39
C PHE A 46 -14.83 1.78 9.53
N ASP A 47 -15.53 0.67 9.68
CA ASP A 47 -15.45 -0.40 8.68
C ASP A 47 -16.06 0.12 7.37
N LEU A 48 -15.23 0.30 6.38
CA LEU A 48 -15.65 0.93 5.13
C LEU A 48 -16.69 0.11 4.37
N ARG A 49 -16.65 -1.22 4.49
CA ARG A 49 -17.64 -2.09 3.85
C ARG A 49 -18.99 -2.02 4.54
N ALA A 50 -18.99 -1.94 5.87
CA ALA A 50 -20.21 -1.84 6.65
C ALA A 50 -20.92 -0.50 6.45
N ASN A 51 -20.19 0.53 6.04
CA ASN A 51 -20.69 1.88 5.88
C ASN A 51 -20.98 2.26 4.41
N GLY A 52 -21.21 1.30 3.54
CA GLY A 52 -21.65 1.45 2.16
C GLY A 52 -21.21 2.74 1.45
N ASP A 53 -22.02 3.78 1.53
CA ASP A 53 -21.73 5.08 0.91
C ASP A 53 -20.42 5.71 1.38
N ALA A 54 -20.02 5.49 2.63
CA ALA A 54 -18.78 6.03 3.16
C ALA A 54 -17.58 5.43 2.44
N TYR A 55 -17.67 4.18 2.03
CA TYR A 55 -16.63 3.51 1.25
C TYR A 55 -16.35 4.23 -0.06
N HIS A 56 -17.39 4.69 -0.73
CA HIS A 56 -17.26 5.40 -2.01
C HIS A 56 -16.94 6.88 -1.86
N ARG A 57 -17.17 7.45 -0.69
CA ARG A 57 -16.92 8.86 -0.42
C ARG A 57 -15.58 9.16 0.23
N VAL A 58 -14.79 8.13 0.50
CA VAL A 58 -13.44 8.37 1.04
C VAL A 58 -12.61 9.07 -0.01
N ALA A 59 -11.62 9.80 0.45
CA ALA A 59 -10.73 10.59 -0.39
C ALA A 59 -10.25 9.84 -1.64
N SER A 60 -9.88 10.57 -2.66
CA SER A 60 -9.46 10.06 -3.97
C SER A 60 -8.50 8.87 -3.92
N ASN A 61 -7.64 8.81 -2.91
CA ASN A 61 -6.71 7.70 -2.72
C ASN A 61 -7.42 6.37 -2.50
N MET A 62 -8.51 6.37 -1.73
CA MET A 62 -9.29 5.18 -1.47
C MET A 62 -10.01 4.72 -2.73
N ALA A 63 -10.55 5.65 -3.49
CA ALA A 63 -11.22 5.34 -4.75
C ALA A 63 -10.28 4.63 -5.74
N ILE A 64 -9.03 5.06 -5.79
CA ILE A 64 -8.02 4.41 -6.63
C ILE A 64 -7.68 3.02 -6.07
N MET A 65 -7.54 2.90 -4.76
CA MET A 65 -7.17 1.65 -4.11
C MET A 65 -8.21 0.54 -4.33
N GLN A 66 -9.47 0.90 -4.51
CA GLN A 66 -10.52 -0.05 -4.87
C GLN A 66 -10.27 -0.79 -6.20
N LYS A 67 -9.40 -0.24 -7.04
CA LYS A 67 -9.04 -0.84 -8.33
C LYS A 67 -7.98 -1.93 -8.22
N VAL A 68 -7.37 -2.10 -7.07
CA VAL A 68 -6.34 -3.13 -6.86
C VAL A 68 -6.97 -4.51 -6.96
N LYS A 69 -6.32 -5.37 -7.74
CA LYS A 69 -6.74 -6.75 -7.96
C LYS A 69 -5.70 -7.72 -7.44
N LYS A 70 -6.14 -8.91 -7.12
CA LYS A 70 -5.23 -10.01 -6.76
C LYS A 70 -4.14 -10.15 -7.81
N GLY A 71 -2.89 -10.23 -7.37
CA GLY A 71 -1.72 -10.34 -8.24
C GLY A 71 -1.10 -9.00 -8.62
N ASP A 72 -1.76 -7.88 -8.34
CA ASP A 72 -1.18 -6.56 -8.57
C ASP A 72 0.04 -6.35 -7.68
N ILE A 73 0.98 -5.55 -8.17
CA ILE A 73 2.22 -5.23 -7.48
C ILE A 73 2.13 -3.82 -6.90
N LEU A 74 2.49 -3.68 -5.64
CA LEU A 74 2.56 -2.38 -4.99
C LEU A 74 3.99 -2.12 -4.50
N LEU A 75 4.46 -0.91 -4.75
CA LEU A 75 5.64 -0.39 -4.07
C LEU A 75 5.19 0.41 -2.85
N ILE A 76 5.50 -0.09 -1.69
CA ILE A 76 5.17 0.56 -0.42
C ILE A 76 6.33 1.45 -0.04
N LEU A 77 6.09 2.76 -0.06
CA LEU A 77 7.09 3.77 0.29
C LEU A 77 7.03 3.98 1.81
N ASN A 78 7.37 2.95 2.54
CA ASN A 78 7.21 2.92 3.99
C ASN A 78 8.34 3.64 4.73
N LEU A 79 9.44 3.91 4.05
CA LEU A 79 10.58 4.59 4.65
C LEU A 79 11.14 5.66 3.71
N PRO A 80 10.35 6.65 3.28
CA PRO A 80 10.85 7.64 2.32
C PRO A 80 12.08 8.40 2.83
N SER A 81 12.14 8.66 4.14
CA SER A 81 13.29 9.32 4.76
C SER A 81 14.53 8.43 4.82
N TYR A 82 14.34 7.12 4.76
CA TYR A 82 15.43 6.15 4.81
C TYR A 82 15.74 5.54 3.45
N GLY A 83 15.03 5.96 2.41
CA GLY A 83 15.28 5.51 1.06
C GLY A 83 14.95 4.04 0.81
N LEU A 84 13.96 3.50 1.49
CA LEU A 84 13.52 2.11 1.32
C LEU A 84 12.11 2.04 0.73
N CYS A 85 11.93 1.03 -0.10
CA CYS A 85 10.63 0.63 -0.62
C CYS A 85 10.42 -0.86 -0.37
N THR A 86 9.20 -1.26 -0.09
CA THR A 86 8.84 -2.68 0.00
C THR A 86 7.97 -3.04 -1.19
N LYS A 87 8.42 -4.01 -1.96
CA LYS A 87 7.65 -4.56 -3.08
C LYS A 87 6.75 -5.66 -2.54
N VAL A 88 5.45 -5.53 -2.76
CA VAL A 88 4.47 -6.51 -2.31
C VAL A 88 3.54 -6.89 -3.44
N GLU A 89 2.90 -8.05 -3.29
CA GLU A 89 1.85 -8.54 -4.18
C GLU A 89 0.53 -8.55 -3.43
N ALA A 90 -0.52 -8.03 -4.05
CA ALA A 90 -1.87 -8.13 -3.51
C ALA A 90 -2.33 -9.58 -3.53
N THR A 91 -2.73 -10.10 -2.38
CA THR A 91 -3.16 -11.50 -2.26
C THR A 91 -4.66 -11.68 -2.50
N ASP A 92 -5.39 -10.57 -2.66
CA ASP A 92 -6.82 -10.56 -2.98
C ASP A 92 -7.17 -9.27 -3.69
N ASP A 93 -8.37 -9.19 -4.26
CA ASP A 93 -8.95 -7.94 -4.70
C ASP A 93 -9.19 -7.03 -3.50
N PHE A 94 -9.08 -5.72 -3.68
CA PHE A 94 -9.18 -4.80 -2.54
C PHE A 94 -10.49 -4.99 -1.78
N TYR A 95 -11.62 -4.99 -2.47
CA TYR A 95 -12.92 -5.03 -1.81
C TYR A 95 -13.15 -6.33 -1.02
N THR A 96 -12.79 -7.47 -1.59
CA THR A 96 -12.99 -8.77 -0.95
C THR A 96 -11.94 -9.08 0.11
N GLY A 97 -10.74 -8.55 -0.07
CA GLY A 97 -9.62 -8.77 0.87
C GLY A 97 -9.56 -7.80 2.01
N TYR A 98 -10.26 -6.67 1.91
CA TYR A 98 -10.24 -5.64 2.95
C TYR A 98 -10.74 -6.18 4.30
N ILE A 99 -9.99 -5.86 5.35
CA ILE A 99 -10.34 -6.21 6.73
C ILE A 99 -10.31 -4.93 7.56
N PHE A 100 -11.29 -4.80 8.45
CA PHE A 100 -11.29 -3.73 9.44
C PHE A 100 -11.00 -4.33 10.81
N ASP A 101 -9.89 -3.93 11.41
CA ASP A 101 -9.47 -4.36 12.74
C ASP A 101 -8.66 -3.26 13.40
N ILE A 102 -9.26 -2.62 14.40
CA ILE A 102 -8.57 -1.58 15.16
C ILE A 102 -7.54 -2.26 16.07
N PRO A 103 -6.26 -1.90 15.93
CA PRO A 103 -5.22 -2.55 16.71
C PRO A 103 -5.42 -2.32 18.21
N LYS A 104 -5.30 -3.39 18.97
CA LYS A 104 -5.27 -3.33 20.43
C LYS A 104 -3.83 -3.14 20.86
N THR A 105 -3.56 -2.03 21.55
CA THR A 105 -2.23 -1.77 22.05
C THR A 105 -2.31 -1.02 23.36
N ASN A 106 -1.41 -1.38 24.25
CA ASN A 106 -1.20 -0.66 25.50
C ASN A 106 -0.19 0.48 25.34
N ALA A 107 0.37 0.63 24.18
CA ALA A 107 1.42 1.62 23.91
C ALA A 107 0.88 3.02 23.65
N GLY A 108 -0.35 3.30 24.06
CA GLY A 108 -0.92 4.64 23.90
C GLY A 108 -1.19 4.95 22.44
N HIS A 109 -1.03 5.95 21.95
CA HIS A 109 -1.47 6.80 20.87
C HIS A 109 -1.42 6.24 19.43
N VAL A 110 -0.80 5.13 19.15
CA VAL A 110 -0.44 4.87 17.76
C VAL A 110 -1.48 4.17 16.93
N PRO A 111 -2.02 3.08 17.34
CA PRO A 111 -2.57 2.16 16.35
C PRO A 111 -4.04 2.34 16.06
N GLN A 112 -4.74 3.13 16.83
CA GLN A 112 -6.16 3.35 16.60
C GLN A 112 -6.47 3.91 15.21
N ASP A 113 -5.50 4.60 14.61
CA ASP A 113 -5.65 5.21 13.31
C ASP A 113 -5.39 4.25 12.14
N PHE A 114 -5.05 3.00 12.41
CA PHE A 114 -4.62 2.05 11.38
C PHE A 114 -5.52 0.81 11.32
N GLY A 115 -6.83 1.04 11.40
CA GLY A 115 -7.83 -0.05 11.40
C GLY A 115 -8.09 -0.69 10.04
N HIS A 116 -7.74 -0.03 8.95
CA HIS A 116 -7.98 -0.56 7.62
C HIS A 116 -6.81 -1.43 7.18
N ILE A 117 -7.12 -2.67 6.79
CA ILE A 117 -6.10 -3.66 6.41
C ILE A 117 -6.39 -4.15 5.00
N PHE A 118 -5.33 -4.20 4.19
CA PHE A 118 -5.36 -4.86 2.92
C PHE A 118 -4.31 -5.99 2.90
N PRO A 119 -4.71 -7.23 2.54
CA PRO A 119 -3.79 -8.36 2.59
C PRO A 119 -2.80 -8.34 1.43
N VAL A 120 -1.53 -8.46 1.76
CA VAL A 120 -0.44 -8.45 0.79
C VAL A 120 0.59 -9.52 1.15
N LYS A 121 1.43 -9.86 0.18
CA LYS A 121 2.59 -10.71 0.36
C LYS A 121 3.84 -9.89 0.08
N VAL A 122 4.74 -9.82 1.03
CA VAL A 122 6.03 -9.14 0.83
C VAL A 122 6.89 -9.97 -0.11
N LEU A 123 7.36 -9.35 -1.18
CA LEU A 123 8.25 -9.97 -2.15
C LEU A 123 9.70 -9.60 -1.90
N LYS A 124 9.96 -8.31 -1.66
CA LYS A 124 11.33 -7.80 -1.58
C LYS A 124 11.36 -6.42 -0.94
N THR A 125 12.41 -6.14 -0.19
CA THR A 125 12.75 -4.78 0.23
C THR A 125 13.80 -4.22 -0.73
N ILE A 126 13.57 -3.00 -1.21
CA ILE A 126 14.38 -2.36 -2.24
C ILE A 126 14.88 -1.02 -1.69
N LYS A 127 16.18 -0.74 -1.87
CA LYS A 127 16.71 0.58 -1.60
C LYS A 127 16.37 1.50 -2.76
N LYS A 128 15.95 2.73 -2.48
CA LYS A 128 15.68 3.71 -3.54
C LYS A 128 16.90 3.92 -4.44
N SER A 129 18.11 3.81 -3.88
CA SER A 129 19.36 3.90 -4.65
C SER A 129 19.53 2.78 -5.68
N ASP A 130 18.79 1.68 -5.53
CA ASP A 130 18.84 0.57 -6.49
C ASP A 130 17.88 0.80 -7.67
N ILE A 131 17.04 1.82 -7.60
CA ILE A 131 16.15 2.19 -8.70
C ILE A 131 16.92 3.11 -9.66
N THR A 132 17.27 2.58 -10.83
CA THR A 132 18.05 3.30 -11.82
C THR A 132 17.20 4.06 -12.85
N ASP A 133 15.92 3.74 -12.97
CA ASP A 133 15.00 4.45 -13.84
C ASP A 133 14.70 5.84 -13.25
N ALA A 134 15.22 6.87 -13.88
CA ALA A 134 15.07 8.25 -13.41
C ALA A 134 13.62 8.72 -13.39
N ASN A 135 12.79 8.27 -14.33
CA ASN A 135 11.39 8.65 -14.39
C ASN A 135 10.58 7.99 -13.27
N LEU A 136 10.84 6.72 -12.99
CA LEU A 136 10.22 6.03 -11.86
C LEU A 136 10.62 6.70 -10.55
N LEU A 137 11.89 6.99 -10.37
CA LEU A 137 12.40 7.64 -9.17
C LEU A 137 11.78 9.03 -8.98
N SER A 138 11.63 9.78 -10.06
CA SER A 138 10.96 11.08 -10.03
C SER A 138 9.48 10.95 -9.60
N SER A 139 8.77 9.96 -10.12
CA SER A 139 7.40 9.69 -9.71
C SER A 139 7.31 9.39 -8.21
N ILE A 140 8.21 8.56 -7.69
CA ILE A 140 8.25 8.21 -6.27
C ILE A 140 8.53 9.45 -5.41
N ASN A 141 9.46 10.30 -5.83
CA ASN A 141 9.90 11.44 -5.02
C ASN A 141 8.94 12.62 -5.06
N ASN A 142 8.28 12.85 -6.18
CA ASN A 142 7.56 14.10 -6.45
C ASN A 142 6.04 13.99 -6.46
N CYS A 143 5.49 12.78 -6.44
CA CYS A 143 4.04 12.62 -6.39
C CYS A 143 3.51 12.97 -5.00
N HIS A 144 2.49 13.82 -4.95
CA HIS A 144 1.87 14.25 -3.68
C HIS A 144 0.74 13.33 -3.22
N LEU A 145 0.33 12.39 -4.07
CA LEU A 145 -0.71 11.43 -3.73
C LEU A 145 -0.18 10.39 -2.75
N ARG A 146 -1.08 9.78 -2.01
CA ARG A 146 -0.74 8.66 -1.12
C ARG A 146 -0.81 7.32 -1.83
N PHE A 147 -1.57 7.26 -2.92
CA PHE A 147 -1.74 6.07 -3.73
C PHE A 147 -1.89 6.47 -5.18
N TRP A 148 -1.10 5.89 -6.08
CA TRP A 148 -1.18 6.21 -7.51
C TRP A 148 -0.68 5.06 -8.37
N SER A 149 -1.04 5.09 -9.66
CA SER A 149 -0.62 4.08 -10.62
C SER A 149 0.84 4.26 -11.02
N LEU A 150 1.56 3.15 -11.09
CA LEU A 150 2.90 3.06 -11.67
C LEU A 150 2.92 2.22 -12.95
N ASN A 151 1.79 2.04 -13.62
CA ASN A 151 1.72 1.26 -14.84
C ASN A 151 2.67 1.71 -15.95
N PRO A 152 2.98 3.02 -16.10
CA PRO A 152 4.02 3.44 -17.08
C PRO A 152 5.39 2.82 -16.81
N TYR A 153 5.65 2.36 -15.60
CA TYR A 153 6.92 1.77 -15.18
C TYR A 153 6.83 0.28 -14.88
N ARG A 154 5.78 -0.37 -15.36
CA ARG A 154 5.48 -1.77 -15.03
C ARG A 154 6.66 -2.70 -15.26
N ASN A 155 7.28 -2.65 -16.43
CA ASN A 155 8.37 -3.56 -16.75
C ASN A 155 9.57 -3.37 -15.81
N THR A 156 9.89 -2.14 -15.48
CA THR A 156 10.94 -1.81 -14.52
C THR A 156 10.61 -2.39 -13.14
N ILE A 157 9.38 -2.21 -12.69
CA ILE A 157 8.93 -2.66 -11.37
C ILE A 157 8.95 -4.18 -11.28
N LEU A 158 8.48 -4.87 -12.31
CA LEU A 158 8.48 -6.33 -12.33
C LEU A 158 9.90 -6.91 -12.30
N SER A 159 10.88 -6.15 -12.75
CA SER A 159 12.29 -6.54 -12.78
C SER A 159 13.05 -6.23 -11.49
N LEU A 160 12.47 -5.42 -10.61
CA LEU A 160 13.14 -5.04 -9.36
C LEU A 160 13.32 -6.20 -8.39
#